data_cfb7e0994ea557782e58cf8947402d83
#
_entry.id   cfb7e0994ea557782e58cf8947402d83
#
_cell.length_a   1.000
_cell.length_b   1.000
_cell.length_c   1.000
_cell.angle_alpha   90.00
_cell.angle_beta   90.00
_cell.angle_gamma   90.00
#
_symmetry.space_group_name_H-M   'P 1'
#
loop_
_entity.id
_entity.type
_entity.pdbx_description
1 polymer ?
#
loop_
_entity_poly.entity_id
_entity_poly.type
_entity_poly.pdbx_seq_one_letter_code
_entity_poly.pdbx_strand_id
1 'polypeptide(L)'
;MSTTRRGTKFAALALGLALVAAACGSDSKTSGDTTGVTTGATEAPAVTTGDTTAPTDTASGDTTAPTDTASGDSTAPTDTTGPATAAMRITYDISPDAVWDDGSPITADDFICTYDAIMGTVGSLSTVGYDQIINIAAGDSDKQVVAEFKTVYAPYRGLFGGGSLLKKAAFADCNDISGDLQTEFTFSDRPYKLDSWDESQAVFVPNDNYFGPDKAVTQKVVMVPKADQETEISSLLAGETDFIYPQYSPETAAAVAGDPNVKVSIQYGGDFEGLYFQQQKGPFADPIFRQAFAQSIDREALFQQIYIPIAPDAKLLDCGPIIPGKYCDDAFKNTYDPANAEKILTDAGWAKNGDGMWAKDGADAPEIKWMVNAGNTRRENTQAYLIPLLQAAGFNVVADNCEAECVFQQRLPSLDYDLAMYISTAPPDPQYLTSSFTCDQVPTEANQFAGQNSQGWCNQDATDLLHKADATVDVDERAGYIKQAIDLMAKDWVMLPTFQFPKSGVYRADKVGGPVEGDLNNYSAFLNFNQWTDVDGDGQIVIGAEQWPGCLNPITECANSSWYVWTIAFPLMMGVYDTTNDGDYVLTPLMASEPVVEIL
;
A
#
# COMPACT_ATOMS: atom_id res chain seq x y z
N MET A 1 13.51 35.96 62.09
CA MET A 1 13.01 35.02 63.13
C MET A 1 12.65 33.78 62.35
N SER A 2 13.58 32.86 62.31
CA SER A 2 13.62 31.52 62.94
C SER A 2 12.73 30.48 62.15
N THR A 3 13.35 29.79 61.30
CA THR A 3 13.72 28.35 61.30
C THR A 3 12.58 27.37 61.54
N THR A 4 12.32 26.44 60.60
CA THR A 4 12.75 25.04 60.78
C THR A 4 12.53 24.18 59.49
N ARG A 5 13.60 23.51 59.04
CA ARG A 5 13.65 22.43 58.09
C ARG A 5 13.02 21.16 58.67
N ARG A 6 12.28 20.41 57.86
CA ARG A 6 12.16 18.96 58.07
C ARG A 6 12.34 18.25 56.73
N GLY A 7 13.44 17.53 56.60
CA GLY A 7 13.73 16.62 55.52
C GLY A 7 12.99 15.28 55.69
N THR A 8 12.56 14.75 54.59
CA THR A 8 12.08 13.37 54.49
C THR A 8 13.01 12.59 53.57
N LYS A 9 13.57 11.54 54.10
CA LYS A 9 14.52 10.63 53.45
C LYS A 9 13.75 9.69 52.52
N PHE A 10 14.14 9.62 51.25
CA PHE A 10 13.77 8.52 50.37
C PHE A 10 14.77 7.39 50.53
N ALA A 11 14.28 6.20 50.88
CA ALA A 11 15.03 4.96 50.92
C ALA A 11 15.04 4.34 49.54
N ALA A 12 16.21 4.17 48.95
CA ALA A 12 16.42 3.40 47.73
C ALA A 12 16.37 1.90 48.06
N LEU A 13 15.49 1.18 47.41
CA LEU A 13 15.46 -0.27 47.44
C LEU A 13 16.19 -0.77 46.17
N ALA A 14 17.39 -1.30 46.34
CA ALA A 14 18.15 -2.00 45.31
C ALA A 14 17.71 -3.46 45.34
N LEU A 15 17.10 -3.94 44.23
CA LEU A 15 16.92 -5.37 43.98
C LEU A 15 18.06 -5.83 43.08
N GLY A 16 18.91 -6.70 43.61
CA GLY A 16 19.98 -7.36 42.88
C GLY A 16 19.45 -8.50 42.04
N LEU A 17 19.82 -8.51 40.74
CA LEU A 17 19.74 -9.69 39.88
C LEU A 17 20.97 -10.56 40.08
N ALA A 18 20.76 -11.80 40.51
CA ALA A 18 21.80 -12.82 40.57
C ALA A 18 21.92 -13.51 39.22
N LEU A 19 23.07 -13.35 38.57
CA LEU A 19 23.55 -14.15 37.44
C LEU A 19 23.96 -15.55 37.95
N VAL A 20 23.34 -16.62 37.42
CA VAL A 20 23.84 -17.97 37.54
C VAL A 20 24.56 -18.32 36.23
N ALA A 21 25.88 -18.31 36.29
CA ALA A 21 26.74 -18.90 35.29
C ALA A 21 26.91 -20.38 35.60
N ALA A 22 26.52 -21.27 34.69
CA ALA A 22 26.92 -22.67 34.73
C ALA A 22 27.96 -22.90 33.63
N ALA A 23 29.21 -23.07 34.06
CA ALA A 23 30.32 -23.53 33.25
C ALA A 23 30.42 -25.08 33.34
N CYS A 24 30.67 -25.72 32.20
CA CYS A 24 31.39 -26.98 32.02
C CYS A 24 32.00 -26.90 30.64
N GLY A 25 33.26 -26.85 30.40
CA GLY A 25 34.44 -27.48 30.99
C GLY A 25 34.94 -28.64 30.12
N SER A 26 36.02 -28.35 29.35
CA SER A 26 37.16 -29.15 28.95
C SER A 26 36.88 -30.40 28.06
N ASP A 27 37.71 -30.74 27.08
CA ASP A 27 39.17 -30.72 27.02
C ASP A 27 39.72 -30.86 25.58
N SER A 28 40.86 -30.30 25.43
CA SER A 28 41.82 -30.31 24.34
C SER A 28 42.26 -31.69 23.86
N LYS A 29 42.65 -31.84 22.59
CA LYS A 29 44.03 -32.15 22.15
C LYS A 29 44.21 -32.15 20.63
N THR A 30 45.05 -31.26 20.22
CA THR A 30 46.23 -31.25 19.32
C THR A 30 46.47 -32.39 18.33
N SER A 31 46.98 -31.88 17.20
CA SER A 31 47.96 -32.37 16.22
C SER A 31 47.35 -33.20 15.10
N GLY A 32 47.61 -32.86 13.88
CA GLY A 32 48.77 -32.54 13.13
C GLY A 32 48.62 -33.09 11.75
N ASP A 33 48.95 -32.25 10.82
CA ASP A 33 49.70 -32.56 9.59
C ASP A 33 49.05 -33.23 8.37
N THR A 34 49.10 -32.44 7.32
CA THR A 34 49.57 -32.64 5.93
C THR A 34 48.87 -33.62 4.97
N THR A 35 48.66 -33.01 3.83
CA THR A 35 48.81 -33.47 2.42
C THR A 35 47.65 -34.19 1.74
N GLY A 36 47.31 -33.62 0.59
CA GLY A 36 47.11 -34.41 -0.61
C GLY A 36 45.83 -34.19 -1.41
N VAL A 37 45.92 -33.29 -2.33
CA VAL A 37 45.33 -33.30 -3.70
C VAL A 37 44.64 -34.62 -4.09
N THR A 38 43.38 -34.55 -4.54
CA THR A 38 43.00 -35.04 -5.89
C THR A 38 41.58 -34.65 -6.27
N THR A 39 41.47 -34.12 -7.47
CA THR A 39 40.32 -33.88 -8.33
C THR A 39 39.44 -35.11 -8.52
N GLY A 40 38.13 -34.90 -8.53
CA GLY A 40 37.15 -35.89 -8.96
C GLY A 40 35.83 -35.22 -9.35
N ALA A 41 35.71 -34.88 -10.61
CA ALA A 41 34.44 -34.52 -11.25
C ALA A 41 33.54 -35.76 -11.28
N THR A 42 32.29 -35.59 -10.92
CA THR A 42 31.26 -36.58 -11.21
C THR A 42 30.10 -35.91 -11.95
N GLU A 43 29.92 -36.40 -13.17
CA GLU A 43 28.89 -36.04 -14.14
C GLU A 43 27.49 -36.28 -13.64
N ALA A 44 26.57 -35.42 -14.07
CA ALA A 44 25.13 -35.61 -14.01
C ALA A 44 24.67 -36.64 -15.06
N PRO A 45 23.67 -37.48 -14.82
CA PRO A 45 23.15 -38.37 -15.84
C PRO A 45 22.17 -37.68 -16.77
N ALA A 46 22.38 -37.91 -18.06
CA ALA A 46 21.57 -37.52 -19.19
C ALA A 46 20.16 -38.15 -19.14
N VAL A 47 19.14 -37.34 -19.42
CA VAL A 47 17.79 -37.80 -19.69
C VAL A 47 17.67 -38.15 -21.19
N THR A 48 17.41 -39.38 -21.46
CA THR A 48 17.10 -39.92 -22.78
C THR A 48 15.69 -39.53 -23.24
N THR A 49 15.61 -38.94 -24.40
CA THR A 49 14.38 -38.75 -25.19
C THR A 49 13.88 -40.08 -25.69
N GLY A 50 12.64 -40.42 -25.34
CA GLY A 50 11.89 -41.55 -25.90
C GLY A 50 10.69 -41.03 -26.69
N ASP A 51 10.84 -41.12 -27.99
CA ASP A 51 9.81 -40.95 -29.02
C ASP A 51 8.76 -42.06 -28.91
N THR A 52 7.46 -41.76 -28.88
CA THR A 52 6.42 -42.75 -29.16
C THR A 52 5.23 -42.09 -29.85
N THR A 53 5.11 -42.44 -31.08
CA THR A 53 4.09 -42.25 -32.08
C THR A 53 2.66 -42.47 -31.60
N ALA A 54 1.77 -41.65 -32.17
CA ALA A 54 0.30 -41.81 -32.17
C ALA A 54 -0.16 -43.07 -32.88
N PRO A 55 -1.36 -43.57 -32.60
CA PRO A 55 -2.19 -44.23 -33.59
C PRO A 55 -3.47 -43.47 -33.90
N THR A 56 -3.65 -43.28 -35.19
CA THR A 56 -4.91 -42.98 -35.89
C THR A 56 -5.82 -44.21 -35.97
N ASP A 57 -7.09 -43.88 -36.20
CA ASP A 57 -8.19 -44.62 -36.85
C ASP A 57 -9.27 -45.20 -35.94
N THR A 58 -10.42 -44.87 -36.19
CA THR A 58 -11.49 -44.96 -37.18
C THR A 58 -12.82 -45.42 -36.58
N ALA A 59 -13.85 -44.78 -37.04
CA ALA A 59 -15.16 -45.26 -37.45
C ALA A 59 -16.34 -45.33 -36.50
N SER A 60 -17.27 -44.44 -36.76
CA SER A 60 -18.67 -44.70 -37.14
C SER A 60 -19.56 -45.50 -36.21
N GLY A 61 -20.60 -44.86 -35.74
CA GLY A 61 -21.76 -45.46 -35.09
C GLY A 61 -22.91 -44.49 -35.01
N ASP A 62 -23.70 -44.50 -36.05
CA ASP A 62 -24.98 -43.84 -36.22
C ASP A 62 -25.98 -44.29 -35.14
N THR A 63 -26.65 -43.38 -34.45
CA THR A 63 -27.96 -43.65 -33.87
C THR A 63 -28.76 -42.36 -33.68
N THR A 64 -29.81 -42.32 -34.39
CA THR A 64 -30.98 -41.48 -34.55
C THR A 64 -31.49 -40.75 -33.30
N ALA A 65 -31.85 -39.49 -33.51
CA ALA A 65 -32.63 -38.60 -32.63
C ALA A 65 -34.07 -39.11 -32.38
N PRO A 66 -34.71 -38.65 -31.35
CA PRO A 66 -36.11 -38.23 -31.44
C PRO A 66 -36.25 -36.71 -31.27
N THR A 67 -36.90 -36.14 -32.24
CA THR A 67 -37.57 -34.86 -32.24
C THR A 67 -38.65 -34.83 -31.14
N ASP A 68 -38.61 -33.82 -30.28
CA ASP A 68 -39.82 -33.27 -29.71
C ASP A 68 -39.72 -31.76 -29.61
N THR A 69 -40.66 -31.17 -30.27
CA THR A 69 -41.00 -29.75 -30.38
C THR A 69 -41.58 -29.24 -29.07
N ALA A 70 -40.97 -28.19 -28.49
CA ALA A 70 -41.68 -27.23 -27.67
C ALA A 70 -41.12 -25.84 -27.95
N SER A 71 -41.87 -25.08 -28.70
CA SER A 71 -41.78 -23.64 -28.86
C SER A 71 -41.86 -22.95 -27.49
N GLY A 72 -40.82 -22.30 -27.10
CA GLY A 72 -40.76 -21.35 -25.98
C GLY A 72 -39.97 -20.15 -26.46
N ASP A 73 -40.73 -19.15 -26.91
CA ASP A 73 -40.23 -17.84 -27.30
C ASP A 73 -39.65 -17.15 -26.04
N SER A 74 -38.34 -17.24 -25.85
CA SER A 74 -37.59 -16.44 -24.93
C SER A 74 -36.87 -15.39 -25.75
N THR A 75 -37.56 -14.30 -26.01
CA THR A 75 -36.92 -13.05 -26.40
C THR A 75 -36.01 -12.61 -25.29
N ALA A 76 -34.71 -12.86 -25.46
CA ALA A 76 -33.68 -12.10 -24.73
C ALA A 76 -33.96 -10.61 -25.01
N PRO A 77 -33.92 -9.74 -23.99
CA PRO A 77 -33.98 -8.32 -24.25
C PRO A 77 -32.75 -7.96 -25.07
N THR A 78 -32.97 -7.62 -26.34
CA THR A 78 -32.00 -6.86 -27.12
C THR A 78 -31.88 -5.52 -26.45
N ASP A 79 -30.83 -5.34 -25.69
CA ASP A 79 -30.43 -4.05 -25.16
C ASP A 79 -30.03 -3.17 -26.36
N THR A 80 -31.00 -2.42 -26.88
CA THR A 80 -30.76 -1.34 -27.82
C THR A 80 -30.44 -0.09 -27.02
N THR A 81 -29.32 -0.10 -26.31
CA THR A 81 -28.73 1.16 -25.84
C THR A 81 -28.09 1.82 -27.06
N GLY A 82 -28.69 2.90 -27.50
CA GLY A 82 -28.02 3.88 -28.36
C GLY A 82 -26.72 4.33 -27.67
N PRO A 83 -25.80 5.01 -28.38
CA PRO A 83 -24.57 5.47 -27.78
C PRO A 83 -24.91 6.21 -26.47
N ALA A 84 -24.25 5.81 -25.36
CA ALA A 84 -24.47 6.40 -24.05
C ALA A 84 -24.28 7.92 -24.18
N THR A 85 -25.29 8.68 -23.74
CA THR A 85 -25.18 10.14 -23.74
C THR A 85 -24.28 10.53 -22.57
N ALA A 86 -23.26 11.32 -22.82
CA ALA A 86 -22.37 11.82 -21.78
C ALA A 86 -23.16 12.65 -20.77
N ALA A 87 -22.92 12.42 -19.48
CA ALA A 87 -23.48 13.20 -18.38
C ALA A 87 -22.50 14.26 -17.84
N MET A 88 -21.21 14.05 -18.07
CA MET A 88 -20.15 14.99 -17.70
C MET A 88 -19.06 14.96 -18.77
N ARG A 89 -18.42 16.11 -18.98
CA ARG A 89 -17.25 16.26 -19.84
C ARG A 89 -16.15 17.01 -19.09
N ILE A 90 -14.92 16.54 -19.25
CA ILE A 90 -13.75 17.23 -18.75
C ILE A 90 -12.81 17.53 -19.92
N THR A 91 -12.39 18.77 -20.01
CA THR A 91 -11.38 19.23 -20.99
C THR A 91 -10.10 19.56 -20.25
N TYR A 92 -9.00 18.92 -20.65
CA TYR A 92 -7.67 19.13 -20.13
C TYR A 92 -6.85 19.87 -21.20
N ASP A 93 -6.33 21.05 -20.85
CA ASP A 93 -5.42 21.81 -21.71
C ASP A 93 -3.97 21.56 -21.26
N ILE A 94 -3.22 20.82 -22.07
CA ILE A 94 -1.82 20.48 -21.83
C ILE A 94 -0.95 21.72 -22.11
N SER A 95 0.03 21.99 -21.24
CA SER A 95 0.98 23.07 -21.44
C SER A 95 1.68 22.95 -22.81
N PRO A 96 1.78 24.04 -23.58
CA PRO A 96 2.51 24.01 -24.85
C PRO A 96 3.98 23.64 -24.68
N ASP A 97 4.57 23.92 -23.51
CA ASP A 97 5.97 23.64 -23.19
C ASP A 97 6.19 22.21 -22.66
N ALA A 98 5.11 21.45 -22.39
CA ALA A 98 5.21 20.09 -21.85
C ALA A 98 5.85 19.14 -22.86
N VAL A 99 6.99 18.56 -22.46
CA VAL A 99 7.78 17.61 -23.24
C VAL A 99 8.31 16.48 -22.35
N TRP A 100 8.57 15.33 -22.95
CA TRP A 100 9.29 14.23 -22.35
C TRP A 100 10.79 14.48 -22.25
N ASP A 101 11.51 13.63 -21.54
CA ASP A 101 12.96 13.73 -21.34
C ASP A 101 13.80 13.61 -22.63
N ASP A 102 13.24 13.10 -23.71
CA ASP A 102 13.85 13.08 -25.05
C ASP A 102 13.51 14.32 -25.89
N GLY A 103 12.72 15.26 -25.34
CA GLY A 103 12.27 16.48 -25.99
C GLY A 103 11.04 16.30 -26.90
N SER A 104 10.47 15.09 -27.01
CA SER A 104 9.21 14.89 -27.74
C SER A 104 8.04 15.52 -26.96
N PRO A 105 7.03 16.10 -27.67
CA PRO A 105 5.92 16.77 -27.00
C PRO A 105 5.01 15.75 -26.27
N ILE A 106 4.52 16.14 -25.10
CA ILE A 106 3.42 15.45 -24.43
C ILE A 106 2.12 15.87 -25.11
N THR A 107 1.27 14.91 -25.46
CA THR A 107 0.07 15.13 -26.26
C THR A 107 -1.13 14.38 -25.70
N ALA A 108 -2.30 14.60 -26.30
CA ALA A 108 -3.52 13.87 -25.98
C ALA A 108 -3.36 12.34 -26.14
N ASP A 109 -2.49 11.89 -27.03
CA ASP A 109 -2.21 10.48 -27.25
C ASP A 109 -1.60 9.80 -26.01
N ASP A 110 -0.83 10.53 -25.18
CA ASP A 110 -0.26 10.00 -23.94
C ASP A 110 -1.34 9.78 -22.87
N PHE A 111 -2.32 10.68 -22.79
CA PHE A 111 -3.49 10.52 -21.92
C PHE A 111 -4.37 9.35 -22.37
N ILE A 112 -4.58 9.21 -23.68
CA ILE A 112 -5.36 8.09 -24.24
C ILE A 112 -4.65 6.77 -23.95
N CYS A 113 -3.32 6.71 -24.17
CA CYS A 113 -2.53 5.53 -23.82
C CYS A 113 -2.60 5.19 -22.32
N THR A 114 -2.55 6.19 -21.44
CA THR A 114 -2.72 5.99 -20.00
C THR A 114 -4.09 5.40 -19.68
N TYR A 115 -5.16 5.92 -20.27
CA TYR A 115 -6.51 5.38 -20.14
C TYR A 115 -6.59 3.93 -20.63
N ASP A 116 -6.09 3.67 -21.85
CA ASP A 116 -6.10 2.35 -22.46
C ASP A 116 -5.32 1.33 -21.59
N ALA A 117 -4.18 1.73 -21.04
CA ALA A 117 -3.36 0.89 -20.17
C ALA A 117 -4.08 0.53 -18.86
N ILE A 118 -4.72 1.51 -18.21
CA ILE A 118 -5.46 1.27 -16.97
C ILE A 118 -6.66 0.35 -17.23
N MET A 119 -7.37 0.54 -18.32
CA MET A 119 -8.59 -0.20 -18.64
C MET A 119 -8.33 -1.57 -19.27
N GLY A 120 -7.26 -1.72 -20.05
CA GLY A 120 -7.00 -2.89 -20.86
C GLY A 120 -6.00 -3.88 -20.28
N THR A 121 -5.05 -3.41 -19.45
CA THR A 121 -4.00 -4.27 -18.91
C THR A 121 -4.56 -5.32 -17.97
N VAL A 122 -4.23 -6.58 -18.23
CA VAL A 122 -4.59 -7.69 -17.35
C VAL A 122 -3.89 -7.54 -15.99
N GLY A 123 -4.66 -7.60 -14.91
CA GLY A 123 -4.14 -7.39 -13.56
C GLY A 123 -3.91 -5.92 -13.23
N SER A 124 -4.62 -5.01 -13.91
CA SER A 124 -4.66 -3.60 -13.52
C SER A 124 -5.12 -3.45 -12.08
N LEU A 125 -4.41 -2.62 -11.32
CA LEU A 125 -4.61 -2.43 -9.90
C LEU A 125 -6.00 -1.88 -9.56
N SER A 126 -6.48 -0.92 -10.36
CA SER A 126 -7.82 -0.35 -10.23
C SER A 126 -8.22 0.38 -11.51
N THR A 127 -9.45 0.13 -11.95
CA THR A 127 -10.08 0.86 -13.05
C THR A 127 -11.10 1.90 -12.58
N VAL A 128 -11.27 2.07 -11.26
CA VAL A 128 -12.28 2.95 -10.67
C VAL A 128 -12.11 4.38 -11.15
N GLY A 129 -13.22 4.95 -11.63
CA GLY A 129 -13.28 6.28 -12.24
C GLY A 129 -12.94 6.29 -13.72
N TYR A 130 -11.94 5.55 -14.17
CA TYR A 130 -11.66 5.39 -15.60
C TYR A 130 -12.75 4.59 -16.30
N ASP A 131 -13.36 3.63 -15.63
CA ASP A 131 -14.54 2.88 -16.09
C ASP A 131 -15.78 3.76 -16.32
N GLN A 132 -15.80 4.99 -15.79
CA GLN A 132 -16.85 5.97 -16.04
C GLN A 132 -16.66 6.71 -17.37
N ILE A 133 -15.47 6.69 -17.96
CA ILE A 133 -15.16 7.35 -19.24
C ILE A 133 -15.74 6.51 -20.37
N ILE A 134 -16.59 7.11 -21.19
CA ILE A 134 -17.18 6.49 -22.39
C ILE A 134 -16.52 6.92 -23.68
N ASN A 135 -15.76 8.01 -23.64
CA ASN A 135 -14.99 8.51 -24.76
C ASN A 135 -13.84 9.36 -24.24
N ILE A 136 -12.64 9.15 -24.76
CA ILE A 136 -11.48 10.01 -24.56
C ILE A 136 -10.81 10.25 -25.91
N ALA A 137 -10.55 11.51 -26.24
CA ALA A 137 -10.00 11.88 -27.52
C ALA A 137 -9.24 13.21 -27.45
N ALA A 138 -8.41 13.48 -28.46
CA ALA A 138 -7.90 14.82 -28.66
C ALA A 138 -9.05 15.81 -28.94
N GLY A 139 -8.96 16.99 -28.35
CA GLY A 139 -9.89 18.08 -28.60
C GLY A 139 -9.54 18.89 -29.87
N ASP A 140 -9.52 20.22 -29.76
CA ASP A 140 -9.23 21.12 -30.90
C ASP A 140 -7.76 21.05 -31.37
N SER A 141 -6.89 20.45 -30.56
CA SER A 141 -5.45 20.26 -30.88
C SER A 141 -4.92 19.00 -30.19
N ASP A 142 -3.69 18.60 -30.53
CA ASP A 142 -2.94 17.53 -29.86
C ASP A 142 -2.52 17.88 -28.42
N LYS A 143 -2.67 19.15 -28.03
CA LYS A 143 -2.44 19.65 -26.66
C LYS A 143 -3.74 19.75 -25.84
N GLN A 144 -4.84 19.22 -26.32
CA GLN A 144 -6.11 19.22 -25.61
C GLN A 144 -6.69 17.79 -25.55
N VAL A 145 -7.11 17.37 -24.37
CA VAL A 145 -7.79 16.10 -24.14
C VAL A 145 -9.23 16.37 -23.72
N VAL A 146 -10.16 15.63 -24.31
CA VAL A 146 -11.58 15.66 -23.93
C VAL A 146 -11.98 14.27 -23.47
N ALA A 147 -12.38 14.15 -22.19
CA ALA A 147 -12.92 12.92 -21.61
C ALA A 147 -14.42 13.10 -21.32
N GLU A 148 -15.25 12.19 -21.83
CA GLU A 148 -16.69 12.16 -21.63
C GLU A 148 -17.07 11.00 -20.73
N PHE A 149 -17.92 11.27 -19.74
CA PHE A 149 -18.29 10.32 -18.68
C PHE A 149 -19.76 9.91 -18.80
N LYS A 150 -20.03 8.61 -18.56
CA LYS A 150 -21.40 8.06 -18.55
C LYS A 150 -22.25 8.61 -17.41
N THR A 151 -21.63 9.02 -16.29
CA THR A 151 -22.26 9.60 -15.11
C THR A 151 -21.45 10.82 -14.64
N VAL A 152 -22.02 11.62 -13.77
CA VAL A 152 -21.22 12.61 -13.02
C VAL A 152 -20.23 11.87 -12.14
N TYR A 153 -18.97 12.26 -12.18
CA TYR A 153 -17.88 11.67 -11.40
C TYR A 153 -17.18 12.76 -10.59
N ALA A 154 -17.53 12.87 -9.32
CA ALA A 154 -17.02 13.93 -8.44
C ALA A 154 -15.52 13.81 -8.11
N PRO A 155 -14.92 12.58 -7.99
CA PRO A 155 -13.51 12.42 -7.69
C PRO A 155 -12.56 12.65 -8.89
N TYR A 156 -12.97 13.31 -9.94
CA TYR A 156 -12.23 13.45 -11.21
C TYR A 156 -10.79 13.96 -11.06
N ARG A 157 -10.48 14.69 -9.98
CA ARG A 157 -9.13 15.19 -9.72
C ARG A 157 -8.11 14.10 -9.40
N GLY A 158 -8.57 12.91 -9.02
CA GLY A 158 -7.73 11.73 -8.85
C GLY A 158 -7.35 11.05 -10.16
N LEU A 159 -8.10 11.31 -11.26
CA LEU A 159 -7.79 10.74 -12.56
C LEU A 159 -6.60 11.45 -13.19
N PHE A 160 -5.75 10.68 -13.86
CA PHE A 160 -4.49 11.19 -14.41
C PHE A 160 -3.66 11.97 -13.38
N GLY A 161 -3.72 11.53 -12.10
CA GLY A 161 -2.99 12.16 -10.99
C GLY A 161 -1.49 11.92 -11.05
N GLY A 162 -0.73 12.48 -10.10
CA GLY A 162 0.72 12.32 -10.03
C GLY A 162 1.15 10.85 -10.07
N GLY A 163 2.17 10.55 -10.85
CA GLY A 163 2.68 9.20 -11.02
C GLY A 163 1.91 8.32 -12.01
N SER A 164 1.02 8.87 -12.85
CA SER A 164 0.19 8.06 -13.74
C SER A 164 0.39 8.27 -15.23
N LEU A 165 0.87 9.43 -15.70
CA LEU A 165 0.94 9.71 -17.13
C LEU A 165 1.99 8.85 -17.84
N LEU A 166 1.55 8.08 -18.82
CA LEU A 166 2.39 7.19 -19.62
C LEU A 166 2.78 7.84 -20.96
N LYS A 167 4.02 7.63 -21.37
CA LYS A 167 4.50 8.04 -22.69
C LYS A 167 4.07 7.01 -23.74
N LYS A 168 3.12 7.33 -24.62
CA LYS A 168 2.63 6.41 -25.65
C LYS A 168 3.75 5.75 -26.47
N ALA A 169 4.76 6.52 -26.82
CA ALA A 169 5.86 6.01 -27.65
C ALA A 169 6.75 4.97 -26.97
N ALA A 170 6.63 4.79 -25.64
CA ALA A 170 7.36 3.78 -24.90
C ALA A 170 6.73 2.38 -25.00
N PHE A 171 5.48 2.27 -25.45
CA PHE A 171 4.71 1.03 -25.46
C PHE A 171 4.35 0.61 -26.88
N ALA A 172 4.46 -0.68 -27.15
CA ALA A 172 4.04 -1.26 -28.43
C ALA A 172 2.50 -1.35 -28.53
N ASP A 173 1.85 -1.63 -27.42
CA ASP A 173 0.39 -1.67 -27.26
C ASP A 173 0.01 -1.08 -25.89
N CYS A 174 -0.72 0.02 -25.89
CA CYS A 174 -1.20 0.62 -24.66
C CYS A 174 -2.34 -0.16 -24.00
N ASN A 175 -3.00 -1.10 -24.69
CA ASN A 175 -4.09 -1.87 -24.09
C ASN A 175 -3.61 -2.99 -23.16
N ASP A 176 -2.34 -3.35 -23.22
CA ASP A 176 -1.76 -4.33 -22.30
C ASP A 176 -0.28 -4.05 -22.08
N ILE A 177 0.03 -3.42 -20.97
CA ILE A 177 1.40 -3.14 -20.53
C ILE A 177 1.83 -4.06 -19.37
N SER A 178 1.19 -5.21 -19.19
CA SER A 178 1.53 -6.15 -18.10
C SER A 178 2.97 -6.66 -18.17
N GLY A 179 3.55 -6.75 -19.38
CA GLY A 179 4.93 -7.13 -19.60
C GLY A 179 5.92 -5.97 -19.61
N ASP A 180 5.45 -4.72 -19.61
CA ASP A 180 6.30 -3.54 -19.67
C ASP A 180 6.63 -3.01 -18.26
N LEU A 181 7.62 -2.11 -18.18
CA LEU A 181 8.06 -1.50 -16.92
C LEU A 181 8.42 -2.53 -15.83
N GLN A 182 8.83 -3.73 -16.21
CA GLN A 182 9.25 -4.75 -15.25
C GLN A 182 10.68 -4.50 -14.75
N THR A 183 11.59 -4.14 -15.67
CA THR A 183 13.02 -4.00 -15.38
C THR A 183 13.62 -2.67 -15.83
N GLU A 184 12.84 -1.82 -16.48
CA GLU A 184 13.31 -0.53 -16.98
C GLU A 184 12.19 0.51 -16.98
N PHE A 185 12.56 1.78 -16.87
CA PHE A 185 11.67 2.92 -16.96
C PHE A 185 12.32 3.95 -17.87
N THR A 186 11.86 4.06 -19.12
CA THR A 186 12.60 4.70 -20.21
C THR A 186 12.16 6.12 -20.53
N PHE A 187 11.30 6.73 -19.73
CA PHE A 187 10.76 8.05 -19.95
C PHE A 187 10.57 8.84 -18.65
N SER A 188 10.60 10.14 -18.74
CA SER A 188 10.26 11.03 -17.63
C SER A 188 9.79 12.38 -18.16
N ASP A 189 8.85 12.99 -17.47
CA ASP A 189 8.44 14.39 -17.62
C ASP A 189 8.71 15.21 -16.34
N ARG A 190 9.45 14.62 -15.39
CA ARG A 190 9.86 15.19 -14.11
C ARG A 190 11.30 15.71 -14.15
N PRO A 191 11.77 16.42 -13.08
CA PRO A 191 13.13 16.96 -12.97
C PRO A 191 14.25 15.93 -13.11
N TYR A 192 14.00 14.67 -12.75
CA TYR A 192 14.92 13.56 -12.92
C TYR A 192 14.39 12.54 -13.91
N LYS A 193 15.30 11.76 -14.49
CA LYS A 193 15.02 10.52 -15.22
C LYS A 193 15.79 9.37 -14.60
N LEU A 194 15.31 8.15 -14.77
CA LEU A 194 15.99 6.95 -14.34
C LEU A 194 17.11 6.61 -15.33
N ASP A 195 18.36 6.59 -14.86
CA ASP A 195 19.53 6.18 -15.65
C ASP A 195 19.69 4.66 -15.63
N SER A 196 19.47 4.05 -14.46
CA SER A 196 19.52 2.60 -14.30
C SER A 196 18.73 2.15 -13.07
N TRP A 197 18.24 0.92 -13.12
CA TRP A 197 17.62 0.21 -12.00
C TRP A 197 17.98 -1.27 -12.09
N ASP A 198 18.37 -1.85 -10.97
CA ASP A 198 18.60 -3.28 -10.81
C ASP A 198 18.41 -3.70 -9.33
N GLU A 199 18.75 -4.94 -9.00
CA GLU A 199 18.66 -5.46 -7.62
C GLU A 199 19.55 -4.72 -6.62
N SER A 200 20.50 -3.90 -7.08
CA SER A 200 21.49 -3.22 -6.24
C SER A 200 21.24 -1.73 -6.05
N GLN A 201 20.57 -1.08 -6.99
CA GLN A 201 20.32 0.37 -6.94
C GLN A 201 19.33 0.87 -7.99
N ALA A 202 18.75 2.06 -7.72
CA ALA A 202 18.12 2.91 -8.72
C ALA A 202 18.89 4.24 -8.81
N VAL A 203 19.29 4.64 -10.00
CA VAL A 203 20.09 5.84 -10.25
C VAL A 203 19.27 6.86 -11.01
N PHE A 204 19.09 8.03 -10.42
CA PHE A 204 18.41 9.17 -11.02
C PHE A 204 19.42 10.23 -11.42
N VAL A 205 19.25 10.76 -12.63
CA VAL A 205 20.07 11.84 -13.18
C VAL A 205 19.16 12.98 -13.66
N PRO A 206 19.64 14.25 -13.71
CA PRO A 206 18.82 15.37 -14.17
C PRO A 206 18.22 15.14 -15.55
N ASN A 207 16.97 15.55 -15.71
CA ASN A 207 16.29 15.66 -16.99
C ASN A 207 16.50 17.07 -17.56
N ASP A 208 17.41 17.21 -18.52
CA ASP A 208 17.74 18.50 -19.13
C ASP A 208 16.55 19.13 -19.89
N ASN A 209 15.58 18.29 -20.31
CA ASN A 209 14.38 18.73 -21.03
C ASN A 209 13.19 19.04 -20.09
N TYR A 210 13.35 18.88 -18.78
CA TYR A 210 12.27 19.21 -17.86
C TYR A 210 11.81 20.67 -18.06
N PHE A 211 10.52 20.86 -18.29
CA PHE A 211 9.91 22.13 -18.66
C PHE A 211 9.41 22.96 -17.46
N GLY A 212 9.23 22.33 -16.28
CA GLY A 212 8.77 23.01 -15.08
C GLY A 212 9.83 23.91 -14.42
N PRO A 213 9.45 24.67 -13.38
CA PRO A 213 10.33 25.67 -12.76
C PRO A 213 11.41 25.05 -11.87
N ASP A 214 11.11 23.98 -11.14
CA ASP A 214 11.98 23.42 -10.09
C ASP A 214 12.89 22.33 -10.66
N LYS A 215 13.98 22.76 -11.31
CA LYS A 215 14.98 21.87 -11.91
C LYS A 215 15.70 21.05 -10.83
N ALA A 216 16.29 19.93 -11.24
CA ALA A 216 17.17 19.12 -10.40
C ALA A 216 18.40 19.93 -9.94
N VAL A 217 18.66 19.95 -8.64
CA VAL A 217 19.79 20.67 -8.03
C VAL A 217 21.01 19.74 -7.95
N THR A 218 20.83 18.52 -7.48
CA THR A 218 21.90 17.53 -7.34
C THR A 218 22.04 16.70 -8.61
N GLN A 219 23.30 16.42 -9.00
CA GLN A 219 23.61 15.75 -10.27
C GLN A 219 23.26 14.27 -10.28
N LYS A 220 23.11 13.65 -9.10
CA LYS A 220 22.84 12.23 -8.97
C LYS A 220 22.10 11.94 -7.68
N VAL A 221 21.03 11.17 -7.75
CA VAL A 221 20.38 10.57 -6.59
C VAL A 221 20.39 9.06 -6.77
N VAL A 222 20.78 8.33 -5.73
CA VAL A 222 20.89 6.87 -5.76
C VAL A 222 20.06 6.30 -4.66
N MET A 223 19.07 5.46 -4.99
CA MET A 223 18.39 4.63 -4.00
C MET A 223 19.08 3.28 -3.93
N VAL A 224 19.37 2.80 -2.72
CA VAL A 224 20.06 1.52 -2.49
C VAL A 224 19.23 0.62 -1.56
N PRO A 225 19.04 -0.67 -1.91
CA PRO A 225 18.28 -1.58 -1.08
C PRO A 225 18.97 -1.81 0.27
N LYS A 226 18.13 -1.94 1.30
CA LYS A 226 18.52 -2.38 2.64
C LYS A 226 17.67 -3.59 3.00
N ALA A 227 18.32 -4.61 3.57
CA ALA A 227 17.65 -5.88 3.85
C ALA A 227 16.53 -5.74 4.89
N ASP A 228 16.71 -4.82 5.83
CA ASP A 228 15.80 -4.57 6.93
C ASP A 228 16.05 -3.18 7.53
N GLN A 229 15.17 -2.78 8.42
CA GLN A 229 15.23 -1.48 9.09
C GLN A 229 16.51 -1.29 9.94
N GLU A 230 17.04 -2.34 10.55
CA GLU A 230 18.29 -2.27 11.33
C GLU A 230 19.47 -1.95 10.41
N THR A 231 19.55 -2.61 9.26
CA THR A 231 20.56 -2.37 8.23
C THR A 231 20.42 -0.95 7.66
N GLU A 232 19.19 -0.49 7.42
CA GLU A 232 18.89 0.87 6.96
C GLU A 232 19.43 1.93 7.93
N ILE A 233 19.10 1.82 9.22
CA ILE A 233 19.58 2.73 10.27
C ILE A 233 21.09 2.66 10.43
N SER A 234 21.66 1.45 10.43
CA SER A 234 23.12 1.25 10.57
C SER A 234 23.88 1.89 9.43
N SER A 235 23.37 1.81 8.21
CA SER A 235 23.99 2.44 7.02
C SER A 235 23.98 3.97 7.10
N LEU A 236 22.91 4.57 7.63
CA LEU A 236 22.84 6.01 7.86
C LEU A 236 23.87 6.46 8.91
N LEU A 237 23.95 5.74 10.03
CA LEU A 237 24.89 6.06 11.11
C LEU A 237 26.35 5.87 10.66
N ALA A 238 26.61 4.92 9.78
CA ALA A 238 27.93 4.72 9.17
C ALA A 238 28.27 5.77 8.09
N GLY A 239 27.28 6.56 7.64
CA GLY A 239 27.43 7.52 6.54
C GLY A 239 27.50 6.87 5.17
N GLU A 240 27.00 5.64 5.03
CA GLU A 240 26.85 4.94 3.74
C GLU A 240 25.60 5.40 2.98
N THR A 241 24.59 5.83 3.70
CA THR A 241 23.40 6.50 3.18
C THR A 241 23.26 7.86 3.82
N ASP A 242 22.66 8.80 3.10
CA ASP A 242 22.51 10.20 3.49
C ASP A 242 21.08 10.48 4.00
N PHE A 243 20.13 9.72 3.49
CA PHE A 243 18.72 9.76 3.85
C PHE A 243 18.15 8.34 3.91
N ILE A 244 17.26 8.10 4.88
CA ILE A 244 16.46 6.89 4.99
C ILE A 244 15.01 7.26 5.32
N TYR A 245 14.08 6.36 5.00
CA TYR A 245 12.66 6.52 5.29
C TYR A 245 12.14 5.32 6.09
N PRO A 246 12.63 5.16 7.33
CA PRO A 246 12.31 3.99 8.14
C PRO A 246 10.86 4.03 8.61
N GLN A 247 10.30 2.87 8.85
CA GLN A 247 9.07 2.75 9.60
C GLN A 247 9.33 3.06 11.08
N TYR A 248 9.27 4.33 11.43
CA TYR A 248 9.80 4.86 12.68
C TYR A 248 9.29 4.10 13.92
N SER A 249 10.21 3.77 14.80
CA SER A 249 9.98 2.96 15.99
C SER A 249 10.73 3.56 17.19
N PRO A 250 10.43 3.16 18.45
CA PRO A 250 11.23 3.55 19.61
C PRO A 250 12.71 3.20 19.48
N GLU A 251 13.00 2.05 18.84
CA GLU A 251 14.36 1.57 18.58
C GLU A 251 15.09 2.50 17.60
N THR A 252 14.40 2.90 16.51
CA THR A 252 14.93 3.91 15.56
C THR A 252 15.23 5.22 16.26
N ALA A 253 14.28 5.74 17.05
CA ALA A 253 14.45 6.98 17.80
C ALA A 253 15.66 6.90 18.74
N ALA A 254 15.82 5.80 19.46
CA ALA A 254 16.94 5.59 20.38
C ALA A 254 18.29 5.47 19.64
N ALA A 255 18.31 4.78 18.51
CA ALA A 255 19.53 4.55 17.73
C ALA A 255 20.10 5.85 17.16
N VAL A 256 19.25 6.76 16.69
CA VAL A 256 19.69 8.01 16.03
C VAL A 256 19.89 9.20 16.99
N ALA A 257 19.35 9.14 18.22
CA ALA A 257 19.37 10.25 19.17
C ALA A 257 20.77 10.72 19.59
N GLY A 258 21.79 9.87 19.41
CA GLY A 258 23.18 10.14 19.83
C GLY A 258 24.04 10.90 18.82
N ASP A 259 23.64 10.97 17.55
CA ASP A 259 24.42 11.64 16.50
C ASP A 259 23.87 13.06 16.23
N PRO A 260 24.65 14.12 16.51
CA PRO A 260 24.20 15.51 16.33
C PRO A 260 23.98 15.88 14.85
N ASN A 261 24.54 15.14 13.91
CA ASN A 261 24.38 15.36 12.48
C ASN A 261 23.12 14.68 11.92
N VAL A 262 22.56 13.72 12.64
CA VAL A 262 21.32 13.07 12.24
C VAL A 262 20.12 13.92 12.66
N LYS A 263 19.23 14.13 11.71
CA LYS A 263 17.95 14.82 11.88
C LYS A 263 16.81 13.86 11.63
N VAL A 264 15.70 14.08 12.35
CA VAL A 264 14.46 13.33 12.17
C VAL A 264 13.36 14.33 11.85
N SER A 265 12.68 14.12 10.74
CA SER A 265 11.46 14.83 10.35
C SER A 265 10.28 13.88 10.52
N ILE A 266 9.28 14.28 11.28
CA ILE A 266 8.04 13.53 11.46
C ILE A 266 6.88 14.38 10.94
N GLN A 267 6.10 13.83 10.02
CA GLN A 267 4.95 14.49 9.39
C GLN A 267 3.76 13.55 9.39
N TYR A 268 2.56 14.13 9.41
CA TYR A 268 1.31 13.38 9.29
C TYR A 268 0.66 13.69 7.96
N GLY A 269 0.30 12.64 7.25
CA GLY A 269 -0.39 12.73 5.97
C GLY A 269 -1.63 11.85 5.95
N GLY A 270 -1.96 11.29 4.78
CA GLY A 270 -3.08 10.36 4.60
C GLY A 270 -2.82 8.96 5.12
N ASP A 271 -1.60 8.64 5.53
CA ASP A 271 -1.26 7.28 5.95
C ASP A 271 -1.86 6.94 7.29
N PHE A 272 -2.42 5.76 7.39
CA PHE A 272 -2.97 5.21 8.63
C PHE A 272 -2.72 3.70 8.69
N GLU A 273 -2.65 3.18 9.89
CA GLU A 273 -2.47 1.75 10.13
C GLU A 273 -3.70 1.14 10.79
N GLY A 274 -3.99 -0.11 10.46
CA GLY A 274 -5.12 -0.84 11.01
C GLY A 274 -4.92 -2.35 10.99
N LEU A 275 -5.78 -3.02 11.74
CA LEU A 275 -5.96 -4.46 11.70
C LEU A 275 -7.11 -4.77 10.73
N TYR A 276 -6.86 -5.59 9.73
CA TYR A 276 -7.81 -5.93 8.67
C TYR A 276 -8.21 -7.40 8.79
N PHE A 277 -9.52 -7.65 8.80
CA PHE A 277 -10.10 -8.98 9.00
C PHE A 277 -10.51 -9.61 7.68
N GLN A 278 -10.04 -10.84 7.39
CA GLN A 278 -10.54 -11.62 6.28
C GLN A 278 -11.97 -12.09 6.57
N GLN A 279 -12.95 -11.74 5.72
CA GLN A 279 -14.37 -11.93 6.02
C GLN A 279 -15.06 -13.04 5.22
N GLN A 280 -14.41 -13.60 4.20
CA GLN A 280 -15.02 -14.66 3.38
C GLN A 280 -14.75 -16.06 3.91
N LYS A 281 -13.68 -16.22 4.67
CA LYS A 281 -13.27 -17.52 5.23
C LYS A 281 -12.64 -17.36 6.60
N GLY A 282 -12.35 -18.49 7.24
CA GLY A 282 -11.71 -18.50 8.55
C GLY A 282 -12.61 -17.99 9.68
N PRO A 283 -12.02 -17.71 10.85
CA PRO A 283 -12.80 -17.38 12.04
C PRO A 283 -13.54 -16.04 11.93
N PHE A 284 -13.00 -15.10 11.18
CA PHE A 284 -13.59 -13.76 11.03
C PHE A 284 -14.71 -13.67 9.99
N ALA A 285 -15.05 -14.77 9.29
CA ALA A 285 -16.29 -14.86 8.53
C ALA A 285 -17.54 -14.83 9.45
N ASP A 286 -17.41 -15.27 10.72
CA ASP A 286 -18.44 -15.06 11.74
C ASP A 286 -18.38 -13.63 12.29
N PRO A 287 -19.38 -12.77 12.02
CA PRO A 287 -19.36 -11.36 12.45
C PRO A 287 -19.33 -11.22 13.98
N ILE A 288 -19.90 -12.17 14.72
CA ILE A 288 -19.87 -12.14 16.20
C ILE A 288 -18.46 -12.40 16.71
N PHE A 289 -17.77 -13.36 16.12
CA PHE A 289 -16.38 -13.68 16.48
C PHE A 289 -15.46 -12.48 16.16
N ARG A 290 -15.64 -11.86 14.99
CA ARG A 290 -14.90 -10.68 14.55
C ARG A 290 -15.12 -9.49 15.48
N GLN A 291 -16.38 -9.18 15.83
CA GLN A 291 -16.72 -8.14 16.80
C GLN A 291 -16.08 -8.40 18.17
N ALA A 292 -16.22 -9.60 18.69
CA ALA A 292 -15.67 -9.96 20.00
C ALA A 292 -14.14 -9.85 20.04
N PHE A 293 -13.48 -10.29 18.96
CA PHE A 293 -12.03 -10.15 18.83
C PHE A 293 -11.63 -8.66 18.86
N ALA A 294 -12.24 -7.83 18.04
CA ALA A 294 -11.95 -6.41 17.98
C ALA A 294 -12.21 -5.70 19.32
N GLN A 295 -13.31 -6.04 20.01
CA GLN A 295 -13.65 -5.49 21.33
C GLN A 295 -12.71 -5.96 22.45
N SER A 296 -11.92 -6.97 22.22
CA SER A 296 -10.91 -7.46 23.18
C SER A 296 -9.57 -6.70 23.06
N ILE A 297 -9.41 -5.81 22.09
CA ILE A 297 -8.19 -5.02 21.87
C ILE A 297 -8.35 -3.64 22.49
N ASP A 298 -7.54 -3.37 23.51
CA ASP A 298 -7.40 -2.03 24.10
C ASP A 298 -6.48 -1.18 23.21
N ARG A 299 -7.08 -0.45 22.25
CA ARG A 299 -6.34 0.41 21.32
C ARG A 299 -5.63 1.56 22.04
N GLU A 300 -6.21 2.08 23.12
CA GLU A 300 -5.58 3.17 23.90
C GLU A 300 -4.31 2.67 24.59
N ALA A 301 -4.38 1.50 25.24
CA ALA A 301 -3.20 0.90 25.86
C ALA A 301 -2.11 0.54 24.83
N LEU A 302 -2.50 -0.02 23.68
CA LEU A 302 -1.58 -0.26 22.55
C LEU A 302 -0.92 1.03 22.09
N PHE A 303 -1.71 2.08 21.92
CA PHE A 303 -1.26 3.38 21.45
C PHE A 303 -0.23 4.01 22.40
N GLN A 304 -0.50 3.99 23.69
CA GLN A 304 0.43 4.48 24.72
C GLN A 304 1.73 3.68 24.76
N GLN A 305 1.66 2.37 24.50
CA GLN A 305 2.82 1.47 24.59
C GLN A 305 3.73 1.55 23.36
N ILE A 306 3.15 1.63 22.17
CA ILE A 306 3.90 1.47 20.91
C ILE A 306 4.11 2.83 20.21
N TYR A 307 3.10 3.71 20.16
CA TYR A 307 3.13 4.87 19.26
C TYR A 307 3.52 6.18 19.95
N ILE A 308 3.04 6.46 21.14
CA ILE A 308 3.39 7.68 21.88
C ILE A 308 4.90 7.83 22.13
N PRO A 309 5.67 6.75 22.40
CA PRO A 309 7.12 6.90 22.59
C PRO A 309 7.87 7.42 21.36
N ILE A 310 7.32 7.23 20.15
CA ILE A 310 7.94 7.65 18.90
C ILE A 310 7.32 8.90 18.29
N ALA A 311 6.04 9.13 18.55
CA ALA A 311 5.26 10.25 18.03
C ALA A 311 4.36 10.79 19.13
N PRO A 312 4.88 11.67 20.03
CA PRO A 312 4.13 12.16 21.18
C PRO A 312 2.84 12.90 20.83
N ASP A 313 2.78 13.47 19.62
CA ASP A 313 1.62 14.21 19.10
C ASP A 313 0.64 13.33 18.33
N ALA A 314 0.96 12.05 18.12
CA ALA A 314 0.09 11.11 17.40
C ALA A 314 -1.27 10.99 18.09
N LYS A 315 -2.29 10.66 17.32
CA LYS A 315 -3.65 10.48 17.80
C LYS A 315 -4.19 9.12 17.39
N LEU A 316 -4.97 8.55 18.30
CA LEU A 316 -5.73 7.35 17.99
C LEU A 316 -6.69 7.65 16.83
N LEU A 317 -6.77 6.74 15.86
CA LEU A 317 -7.63 6.91 14.70
C LEU A 317 -9.02 6.33 14.99
N ASP A 318 -10.00 7.20 15.13
CA ASP A 318 -11.41 6.83 15.35
C ASP A 318 -12.29 6.95 14.09
N CYS A 319 -11.73 7.50 13.02
CA CYS A 319 -12.44 7.76 11.76
C CYS A 319 -12.68 6.51 10.90
N GLY A 320 -11.98 5.41 11.16
CA GLY A 320 -12.01 4.22 10.31
C GLY A 320 -10.95 4.26 9.22
N PRO A 321 -11.27 3.85 7.98
CA PRO A 321 -10.32 3.84 6.87
C PRO A 321 -10.11 5.23 6.23
N ILE A 322 -10.18 6.29 6.99
CA ILE A 322 -9.87 7.67 6.58
C ILE A 322 -9.16 8.41 7.71
N ILE A 323 -8.48 9.49 7.36
CA ILE A 323 -7.84 10.38 8.34
C ILE A 323 -8.85 11.40 8.92
N PRO A 324 -8.55 12.02 10.07
CA PRO A 324 -9.38 13.07 10.63
C PRO A 324 -9.59 14.22 9.65
N GLY A 325 -10.82 14.63 9.48
CA GLY A 325 -11.19 15.67 8.55
C GLY A 325 -12.70 15.71 8.29
N LYS A 326 -13.08 16.30 7.17
CA LYS A 326 -14.47 16.56 6.77
C LYS A 326 -15.35 15.30 6.71
N TYR A 327 -14.79 14.17 6.32
CA TYR A 327 -15.50 12.90 6.14
C TYR A 327 -15.54 12.04 7.41
N CYS A 328 -14.82 12.43 8.47
CA CYS A 328 -14.77 11.71 9.75
C CYS A 328 -15.93 12.06 10.67
N ASP A 329 -16.46 11.07 11.41
CA ASP A 329 -17.44 11.24 12.48
C ASP A 329 -17.20 10.30 13.67
N ASP A 330 -15.96 9.81 13.84
CA ASP A 330 -15.53 8.96 14.95
C ASP A 330 -16.30 7.62 15.08
N ALA A 331 -16.67 7.00 13.94
CA ALA A 331 -17.47 5.77 13.91
C ALA A 331 -16.82 4.58 14.66
N PHE A 332 -15.50 4.61 14.82
CA PHE A 332 -14.71 3.58 15.52
C PHE A 332 -14.32 3.96 16.96
N LYS A 333 -14.94 4.97 17.52
CA LYS A 333 -14.66 5.39 18.91
C LYS A 333 -15.14 4.36 19.93
N ASN A 334 -14.40 4.24 21.04
CA ASN A 334 -14.77 3.38 22.18
C ASN A 334 -15.01 1.90 21.80
N THR A 335 -14.14 1.33 20.98
CA THR A 335 -14.26 -0.06 20.52
C THR A 335 -13.92 -1.11 21.58
N TYR A 336 -13.19 -0.78 22.65
CA TYR A 336 -12.77 -1.72 23.69
C TYR A 336 -13.89 -2.04 24.68
N ASP A 337 -14.41 -3.26 24.66
CA ASP A 337 -15.41 -3.78 25.59
C ASP A 337 -15.27 -5.30 25.77
N PRO A 338 -14.27 -5.77 26.54
CA PRO A 338 -14.03 -7.20 26.73
C PRO A 338 -15.19 -7.93 27.42
N ALA A 339 -15.99 -7.22 28.24
CA ALA A 339 -17.16 -7.82 28.89
C ALA A 339 -18.28 -8.11 27.87
N ASN A 340 -18.51 -7.20 26.92
CA ASN A 340 -19.45 -7.45 25.83
C ASN A 340 -18.89 -8.51 24.86
N ALA A 341 -17.60 -8.53 24.59
CA ALA A 341 -16.95 -9.56 23.76
C ALA A 341 -17.24 -10.98 24.30
N GLU A 342 -17.01 -11.21 25.59
CA GLU A 342 -17.31 -12.49 26.23
C GLU A 342 -18.79 -12.83 26.19
N LYS A 343 -19.65 -11.83 26.42
CA LYS A 343 -21.10 -12.00 26.40
C LYS A 343 -21.61 -12.43 25.03
N ILE A 344 -21.24 -11.72 23.96
CA ILE A 344 -21.76 -12.00 22.60
C ILE A 344 -21.26 -13.35 22.07
N LEU A 345 -20.03 -13.76 22.41
CA LEU A 345 -19.52 -15.09 22.09
C LEU A 345 -20.36 -16.16 22.78
N THR A 346 -20.58 -16.01 24.09
CA THR A 346 -21.37 -16.97 24.87
C THR A 346 -22.81 -17.06 24.34
N ASP A 347 -23.47 -15.94 24.08
CA ASP A 347 -24.81 -15.88 23.52
C ASP A 347 -24.92 -16.52 22.13
N ALA A 348 -23.82 -16.48 21.35
CA ALA A 348 -23.71 -17.11 20.02
C ALA A 348 -23.29 -18.59 20.06
N GLY A 349 -23.16 -19.19 21.26
CA GLY A 349 -22.85 -20.59 21.44
C GLY A 349 -21.34 -20.92 21.44
N TRP A 350 -20.48 -19.92 21.51
CA TRP A 350 -19.06 -20.14 21.76
C TRP A 350 -18.82 -20.44 23.24
N ALA A 351 -17.86 -21.30 23.54
CA ALA A 351 -17.45 -21.63 24.91
C ALA A 351 -15.93 -21.85 24.97
N LYS A 352 -15.32 -21.49 26.08
CA LYS A 352 -13.89 -21.79 26.29
C LYS A 352 -13.67 -23.27 26.49
N ASN A 353 -12.76 -23.84 25.70
CA ASN A 353 -12.33 -25.24 25.79
C ASN A 353 -11.41 -25.50 27.02
N GLY A 354 -10.83 -26.71 27.11
CA GLY A 354 -9.93 -27.08 28.21
C GLY A 354 -8.66 -26.21 28.32
N ASP A 355 -8.25 -25.58 27.23
CA ASP A 355 -7.08 -24.70 27.17
C ASP A 355 -7.46 -23.22 27.36
N GLY A 356 -8.74 -22.94 27.62
CA GLY A 356 -9.26 -21.59 27.83
C GLY A 356 -9.52 -20.82 26.53
N MET A 357 -9.46 -21.45 25.35
CA MET A 357 -9.66 -20.85 24.04
C MET A 357 -11.11 -20.97 23.57
N TRP A 358 -11.63 -19.95 22.91
CA TRP A 358 -12.97 -19.93 22.35
C TRP A 358 -13.14 -20.99 21.26
N ALA A 359 -14.10 -21.87 21.43
CA ALA A 359 -14.46 -22.93 20.51
C ALA A 359 -15.99 -23.01 20.37
N LYS A 360 -16.49 -23.56 19.27
CA LYS A 360 -17.92 -23.63 18.98
C LYS A 360 -18.27 -25.06 18.54
N ASP A 361 -19.45 -25.55 18.95
CA ASP A 361 -20.01 -26.81 18.52
C ASP A 361 -19.11 -28.04 18.78
N GLY A 362 -18.22 -27.97 19.79
CA GLY A 362 -17.30 -29.04 20.13
C GLY A 362 -16.12 -29.20 19.16
N ALA A 363 -15.94 -28.29 18.24
CA ALA A 363 -14.74 -28.22 17.40
C ALA A 363 -13.53 -27.69 18.18
N ASP A 364 -12.34 -27.82 17.59
CA ASP A 364 -11.15 -27.19 18.12
C ASP A 364 -11.27 -25.65 18.03
N ALA A 365 -10.59 -24.94 18.93
CA ALA A 365 -10.51 -23.48 18.84
C ALA A 365 -9.81 -23.06 17.54
N PRO A 366 -10.40 -22.14 16.76
CA PRO A 366 -9.78 -21.72 15.52
C PRO A 366 -8.43 -21.06 15.79
N GLU A 367 -7.40 -21.47 15.06
CA GLU A 367 -6.14 -20.76 15.01
C GLU A 367 -6.34 -19.49 14.17
N ILE A 368 -5.87 -18.36 14.69
CA ILE A 368 -5.92 -17.06 14.03
C ILE A 368 -4.51 -16.69 13.60
N LYS A 369 -4.26 -16.74 12.31
CA LYS A 369 -2.98 -16.37 11.71
C LYS A 369 -2.93 -14.86 11.48
N TRP A 370 -2.11 -14.19 12.26
CA TRP A 370 -1.91 -12.76 12.15
C TRP A 370 -0.66 -12.45 11.31
N MET A 371 -0.88 -11.93 10.11
CA MET A 371 0.15 -11.62 9.13
C MET A 371 0.60 -10.17 9.22
N VAL A 372 1.93 -9.96 9.22
CA VAL A 372 2.59 -8.69 8.92
C VAL A 372 3.77 -8.96 8.00
N ASN A 373 4.30 -7.93 7.32
CA ASN A 373 5.56 -8.09 6.60
C ASN A 373 6.71 -8.28 7.58
N ALA A 374 7.48 -9.35 7.38
CA ALA A 374 8.63 -9.71 8.20
C ALA A 374 9.68 -8.58 8.19
N GLY A 375 10.36 -8.39 9.33
CA GLY A 375 11.36 -7.33 9.51
C GLY A 375 10.77 -5.95 9.83
N ASN A 376 9.46 -5.79 9.85
CA ASN A 376 8.82 -4.56 10.32
C ASN A 376 8.74 -4.56 11.85
N THR A 377 9.76 -4.03 12.49
CA THR A 377 9.94 -4.06 13.95
C THR A 377 8.72 -3.51 14.71
N ARG A 378 8.10 -2.42 14.24
CA ARG A 378 6.92 -1.85 14.92
C ARG A 378 5.73 -2.82 14.89
N ARG A 379 5.44 -3.45 13.76
CA ARG A 379 4.33 -4.41 13.64
C ARG A 379 4.62 -5.69 14.41
N GLU A 380 5.86 -6.16 14.39
CA GLU A 380 6.28 -7.32 15.19
C GLU A 380 6.21 -7.04 16.69
N ASN A 381 6.58 -5.83 17.13
CA ASN A 381 6.40 -5.37 18.51
C ASN A 381 4.91 -5.27 18.88
N THR A 382 4.05 -4.84 17.95
CA THR A 382 2.59 -4.83 18.15
C THR A 382 2.05 -6.25 18.32
N GLN A 383 2.48 -7.22 17.52
CA GLN A 383 2.15 -8.64 17.68
C GLN A 383 2.66 -9.17 19.04
N ALA A 384 3.91 -8.88 19.39
CA ALA A 384 4.51 -9.33 20.64
C ALA A 384 3.76 -8.77 21.88
N TYR A 385 3.20 -7.56 21.77
CA TYR A 385 2.39 -6.94 22.82
C TYR A 385 0.96 -7.54 22.87
N LEU A 386 0.27 -7.64 21.72
CA LEU A 386 -1.15 -8.00 21.69
C LEU A 386 -1.41 -9.51 21.74
N ILE A 387 -0.58 -10.36 21.13
CA ILE A 387 -0.82 -11.80 21.06
C ILE A 387 -1.01 -12.43 22.44
N PRO A 388 -0.15 -12.18 23.44
CA PRO A 388 -0.36 -12.73 24.78
C PRO A 388 -1.67 -12.26 25.45
N LEU A 389 -2.08 -11.01 25.21
CA LEU A 389 -3.32 -10.45 25.75
C LEU A 389 -4.55 -11.09 25.10
N LEU A 390 -4.51 -11.29 23.78
CA LEU A 390 -5.57 -11.95 23.02
C LEU A 390 -5.69 -13.44 23.40
N GLN A 391 -4.57 -14.12 23.58
CA GLN A 391 -4.55 -15.49 24.08
C GLN A 391 -5.14 -15.59 25.50
N ALA A 392 -4.83 -14.64 26.38
CA ALA A 392 -5.43 -14.55 27.70
C ALA A 392 -6.95 -14.27 27.66
N ALA A 393 -7.41 -13.54 26.63
CA ALA A 393 -8.83 -13.32 26.36
C ALA A 393 -9.53 -14.57 25.77
N GLY A 394 -8.77 -15.57 25.31
CA GLY A 394 -9.25 -16.84 24.79
C GLY A 394 -9.20 -16.98 23.28
N PHE A 395 -8.48 -16.14 22.57
CA PHE A 395 -8.28 -16.23 21.12
C PHE A 395 -6.94 -16.89 20.79
N ASN A 396 -6.96 -17.97 20.00
CA ASN A 396 -5.75 -18.72 19.63
C ASN A 396 -4.99 -18.02 18.50
N VAL A 397 -4.33 -16.91 18.82
CA VAL A 397 -3.62 -16.05 17.85
C VAL A 397 -2.16 -16.47 17.74
N VAL A 398 -1.67 -16.59 16.51
CA VAL A 398 -0.26 -16.86 16.18
C VAL A 398 0.25 -15.86 15.16
N ALA A 399 1.52 -15.50 15.23
CA ALA A 399 2.16 -14.72 14.18
C ALA A 399 2.41 -15.60 12.94
N ASP A 400 2.14 -15.05 11.75
CA ASP A 400 2.30 -15.76 10.46
C ASP A 400 2.90 -14.80 9.42
N ASN A 401 4.11 -14.28 9.75
CA ASN A 401 4.78 -13.24 9.01
C ASN A 401 5.51 -13.79 7.78
N CYS A 402 5.54 -13.02 6.69
CA CYS A 402 6.35 -13.31 5.53
C CYS A 402 6.85 -11.99 4.90
N GLU A 403 7.73 -12.09 3.90
CA GLU A 403 8.27 -10.94 3.20
C GLU A 403 7.17 -10.05 2.57
N ALA A 404 7.47 -8.78 2.31
CA ALA A 404 6.51 -7.81 1.81
C ALA A 404 5.83 -8.28 0.51
N GLU A 405 6.59 -8.83 -0.44
CA GLU A 405 6.05 -9.41 -1.67
C GLU A 405 5.03 -10.53 -1.41
N CYS A 406 5.35 -11.43 -0.48
CA CYS A 406 4.43 -12.49 -0.05
C CYS A 406 3.13 -11.93 0.52
N VAL A 407 3.22 -10.88 1.36
CA VAL A 407 2.04 -10.23 1.95
C VAL A 407 1.19 -9.57 0.88
N PHE A 408 1.78 -8.67 0.08
CA PHE A 408 1.04 -7.72 -0.75
C PHE A 408 0.72 -8.24 -2.16
N GLN A 409 1.59 -9.06 -2.76
CA GLN A 409 1.34 -9.63 -4.10
C GLN A 409 0.65 -11.00 -4.09
N GLN A 410 0.79 -11.76 -3.01
CA GLN A 410 0.32 -13.14 -3.01
C GLN A 410 -0.85 -13.34 -2.07
N ARG A 411 -0.70 -13.02 -0.78
CA ARG A 411 -1.66 -13.40 0.25
C ARG A 411 -2.86 -12.46 0.34
N LEU A 412 -2.66 -11.15 0.25
CA LEU A 412 -3.78 -10.19 0.26
C LEU A 412 -4.68 -10.34 -0.96
N PRO A 413 -4.18 -10.37 -2.23
CA PRO A 413 -5.03 -10.53 -3.40
C PRO A 413 -5.72 -11.89 -3.47
N SER A 414 -5.08 -12.96 -2.97
CA SER A 414 -5.68 -14.29 -2.90
C SER A 414 -6.57 -14.50 -1.67
N LEU A 415 -6.71 -13.48 -0.82
CA LEU A 415 -7.47 -13.54 0.43
C LEU A 415 -6.96 -14.65 1.38
N ASP A 416 -5.65 -14.99 1.35
CA ASP A 416 -5.07 -16.10 2.11
C ASP A 416 -4.45 -15.68 3.44
N TYR A 417 -5.27 -15.17 4.34
CA TYR A 417 -4.90 -14.76 5.69
C TYR A 417 -6.15 -14.78 6.59
N ASP A 418 -6.00 -14.64 7.91
CA ASP A 418 -7.11 -14.40 8.83
C ASP A 418 -7.12 -12.94 9.29
N LEU A 419 -5.99 -12.46 9.80
CA LEU A 419 -5.77 -11.09 10.26
C LEU A 419 -4.51 -10.54 9.61
N ALA A 420 -4.58 -9.33 9.08
CA ALA A 420 -3.43 -8.61 8.57
C ALA A 420 -3.29 -7.24 9.23
N MET A 421 -2.06 -6.73 9.35
CA MET A 421 -1.79 -5.37 9.78
C MET A 421 -0.87 -4.70 8.77
N TYR A 422 -1.35 -3.60 8.20
CA TYR A 422 -0.59 -2.81 7.24
C TYR A 422 -1.05 -1.35 7.21
N ILE A 423 -0.26 -0.52 6.54
CA ILE A 423 -0.59 0.88 6.29
C ILE A 423 -1.44 0.96 5.03
N SER A 424 -2.49 1.78 5.10
CA SER A 424 -3.22 2.26 3.93
C SER A 424 -3.05 3.77 3.83
N THR A 425 -3.12 4.30 2.61
CA THR A 425 -3.04 5.72 2.35
C THR A 425 -4.40 6.25 1.93
N ALA A 426 -4.94 7.21 2.69
CA ALA A 426 -6.15 7.92 2.34
C ALA A 426 -5.79 9.16 1.52
N PRO A 427 -6.16 9.22 0.23
CA PRO A 427 -5.99 10.42 -0.58
C PRO A 427 -6.86 11.58 -0.08
N PRO A 428 -6.59 12.81 -0.56
CA PRO A 428 -7.42 13.97 -0.27
C PRO A 428 -8.89 13.76 -0.58
N ASP A 429 -9.16 13.06 -1.67
CA ASP A 429 -10.48 12.58 -2.04
C ASP A 429 -10.69 11.14 -1.55
N PRO A 430 -11.75 10.83 -0.80
CA PRO A 430 -11.99 9.50 -0.24
C PRO A 430 -12.49 8.47 -1.26
N GLN A 431 -12.36 8.71 -2.55
CA GLN A 431 -12.74 7.80 -3.63
C GLN A 431 -12.09 6.41 -3.48
N TYR A 432 -10.88 6.33 -2.89
CA TYR A 432 -10.25 5.04 -2.64
C TYR A 432 -11.10 4.09 -1.79
N LEU A 433 -12.10 4.60 -1.03
CA LEU A 433 -13.06 3.75 -0.33
C LEU A 433 -13.89 2.91 -1.30
N THR A 434 -14.20 3.45 -2.48
CA THR A 434 -14.89 2.71 -3.53
C THR A 434 -14.02 1.56 -4.03
N SER A 435 -12.76 1.82 -4.36
CA SER A 435 -11.84 0.78 -4.84
C SER A 435 -11.47 -0.28 -3.78
N SER A 436 -11.52 0.09 -2.48
CA SER A 436 -11.02 -0.79 -1.40
C SER A 436 -12.12 -1.49 -0.60
N PHE A 437 -13.39 -1.06 -0.69
CA PHE A 437 -14.44 -1.56 0.20
C PHE A 437 -15.78 -1.88 -0.48
N THR A 438 -15.93 -1.71 -1.79
CA THR A 438 -17.16 -2.09 -2.48
C THR A 438 -17.17 -3.57 -2.86
N CYS A 439 -18.37 -4.14 -3.07
CA CYS A 439 -18.54 -5.55 -3.40
C CYS A 439 -17.92 -5.94 -4.74
N ASP A 440 -17.96 -5.05 -5.71
CA ASP A 440 -17.42 -5.25 -7.06
C ASP A 440 -15.89 -5.20 -7.12
N GLN A 441 -15.26 -4.69 -6.06
CA GLN A 441 -13.80 -4.60 -5.93
C GLN A 441 -13.17 -5.75 -5.13
N VAL A 442 -13.94 -6.77 -4.77
CA VAL A 442 -13.39 -8.00 -4.17
C VAL A 442 -12.67 -8.80 -5.26
N PRO A 443 -11.37 -9.15 -5.10
CA PRO A 443 -10.65 -9.96 -6.06
C PRO A 443 -11.30 -11.34 -6.26
N THR A 444 -11.64 -11.68 -7.50
CA THR A 444 -12.30 -12.94 -7.89
C THR A 444 -11.78 -13.42 -9.23
N GLU A 445 -12.00 -14.68 -9.58
CA GLU A 445 -11.71 -15.17 -10.93
C GLU A 445 -12.51 -14.40 -12.01
N ALA A 446 -13.71 -13.94 -11.69
CA ALA A 446 -14.58 -13.26 -12.65
C ALA A 446 -14.04 -11.87 -13.05
N ASN A 447 -13.38 -11.17 -12.13
CA ASN A 447 -12.72 -9.90 -12.40
C ASN A 447 -11.20 -10.05 -12.58
N GLN A 448 -10.71 -11.29 -12.84
CA GLN A 448 -9.30 -11.61 -13.03
C GLN A 448 -8.41 -11.22 -11.82
N PHE A 449 -8.98 -11.30 -10.63
CA PHE A 449 -8.37 -10.88 -9.36
C PHE A 449 -8.05 -9.38 -9.30
N ALA A 450 -8.67 -8.57 -10.15
CA ALA A 450 -8.63 -7.12 -10.04
C ALA A 450 -9.45 -6.62 -8.84
N GLY A 451 -9.07 -5.47 -8.31
CA GLY A 451 -9.74 -4.83 -7.17
C GLY A 451 -8.92 -4.89 -5.89
N GLN A 452 -9.18 -3.94 -5.01
CA GLN A 452 -8.38 -3.70 -3.80
C GLN A 452 -9.10 -4.08 -2.50
N ASN A 453 -10.31 -4.70 -2.59
CA ASN A 453 -11.05 -5.14 -1.41
C ASN A 453 -10.49 -6.47 -0.88
N SER A 454 -9.26 -6.42 -0.37
CA SER A 454 -8.54 -7.60 0.16
C SER A 454 -9.14 -8.15 1.45
N GLN A 455 -10.09 -7.46 2.10
CA GLN A 455 -10.85 -7.96 3.24
C GLN A 455 -11.97 -8.92 2.82
N GLY A 456 -12.36 -8.88 1.55
CA GLY A 456 -13.48 -9.65 1.04
C GLY A 456 -14.83 -9.23 1.63
N TRP A 457 -14.90 -8.02 2.21
CA TRP A 457 -16.15 -7.49 2.74
C TRP A 457 -17.09 -7.07 1.61
N CYS A 458 -18.37 -7.41 1.74
CA CYS A 458 -19.39 -7.02 0.78
C CYS A 458 -20.68 -6.65 1.50
N ASN A 459 -20.98 -5.36 1.50
CA ASN A 459 -22.23 -4.80 1.98
C ASN A 459 -22.82 -3.92 0.88
N GLN A 460 -23.95 -4.33 0.30
CA GLN A 460 -24.53 -3.65 -0.86
C GLN A 460 -24.98 -2.22 -0.52
N ASP A 461 -25.51 -1.99 0.69
CA ASP A 461 -25.92 -0.64 1.10
C ASP A 461 -24.72 0.31 1.16
N ALA A 462 -23.58 -0.16 1.66
CA ALA A 462 -22.35 0.63 1.69
C ALA A 462 -21.78 0.84 0.29
N THR A 463 -21.81 -0.19 -0.57
CA THR A 463 -21.41 -0.09 -1.99
C THR A 463 -22.24 0.98 -2.70
N ASP A 464 -23.58 0.95 -2.54
CA ASP A 464 -24.48 1.92 -3.15
C ASP A 464 -24.25 3.35 -2.63
N LEU A 465 -23.91 3.50 -1.34
CA LEU A 465 -23.57 4.80 -0.74
C LEU A 465 -22.27 5.36 -1.31
N LEU A 466 -21.25 4.54 -1.46
CA LEU A 466 -19.95 4.97 -2.03
C LEU A 466 -20.11 5.34 -3.50
N HIS A 467 -20.84 4.55 -4.30
CA HIS A 467 -21.12 4.92 -5.69
C HIS A 467 -21.95 6.21 -5.81
N LYS A 468 -22.91 6.45 -4.88
CA LYS A 468 -23.62 7.74 -4.83
C LYS A 468 -22.69 8.89 -4.47
N ALA A 469 -21.78 8.68 -3.52
CA ALA A 469 -20.78 9.69 -3.17
C ALA A 469 -19.92 10.07 -4.38
N ASP A 470 -19.50 9.09 -5.18
CA ASP A 470 -18.71 9.33 -6.38
C ASP A 470 -19.48 10.06 -7.49
N ALA A 471 -20.81 9.95 -7.49
CA ALA A 471 -21.70 10.65 -8.43
C ALA A 471 -22.19 12.02 -7.91
N THR A 472 -21.80 12.45 -6.71
CA THR A 472 -22.32 13.66 -6.06
C THR A 472 -21.25 14.74 -5.97
N VAL A 473 -21.44 15.85 -6.68
CA VAL A 473 -20.51 17.01 -6.67
C VAL A 473 -20.73 17.95 -5.48
N ASP A 474 -21.94 17.95 -4.89
CA ASP A 474 -22.18 18.69 -3.65
C ASP A 474 -21.38 18.06 -2.51
N VAL A 475 -20.52 18.84 -1.96
CA VAL A 475 -19.49 18.39 -1.03
C VAL A 475 -20.08 17.92 0.32
N ASP A 476 -21.14 18.56 0.80
CA ASP A 476 -21.76 18.22 2.09
C ASP A 476 -22.68 17.00 1.95
N GLU A 477 -23.42 16.88 0.85
CA GLU A 477 -24.21 15.70 0.52
C GLU A 477 -23.29 14.48 0.33
N ARG A 478 -22.22 14.64 -0.42
CA ARG A 478 -21.20 13.61 -0.63
C ARG A 478 -20.60 13.13 0.68
N ALA A 479 -20.21 14.05 1.58
CA ALA A 479 -19.70 13.71 2.90
C ALA A 479 -20.73 12.91 3.73
N GLY A 480 -22.03 13.22 3.58
CA GLY A 480 -23.10 12.47 4.22
C GLY A 480 -23.18 10.99 3.76
N TYR A 481 -23.00 10.70 2.48
CA TYR A 481 -22.96 9.33 1.96
C TYR A 481 -21.72 8.57 2.44
N ILE A 482 -20.56 9.20 2.42
CA ILE A 482 -19.29 8.60 2.88
C ILE A 482 -19.39 8.22 4.36
N LYS A 483 -19.89 9.12 5.22
CA LYS A 483 -20.06 8.84 6.65
C LYS A 483 -20.98 7.66 6.90
N GLN A 484 -22.12 7.60 6.20
CA GLN A 484 -23.03 6.46 6.31
C GLN A 484 -22.38 5.14 5.88
N ALA A 485 -21.55 5.14 4.83
CA ALA A 485 -20.81 3.95 4.42
C ALA A 485 -19.79 3.53 5.50
N ILE A 486 -19.07 4.48 6.10
CA ILE A 486 -18.12 4.21 7.20
C ILE A 486 -18.83 3.69 8.45
N ASP A 487 -20.02 4.18 8.77
CA ASP A 487 -20.85 3.64 9.86
C ASP A 487 -21.19 2.15 9.64
N LEU A 488 -21.49 1.77 8.39
CA LEU A 488 -21.71 0.35 8.04
C LEU A 488 -20.42 -0.47 8.17
N MET A 489 -19.27 0.10 7.76
CA MET A 489 -17.96 -0.54 7.95
C MET A 489 -17.65 -0.77 9.44
N ALA A 490 -17.92 0.22 10.28
CA ALA A 490 -17.75 0.12 11.74
C ALA A 490 -18.68 -0.92 12.35
N LYS A 491 -19.94 -0.94 11.95
CA LYS A 491 -20.95 -1.91 12.40
C LYS A 491 -20.56 -3.35 12.05
N ASP A 492 -19.99 -3.54 10.86
CA ASP A 492 -19.58 -4.86 10.36
C ASP A 492 -18.16 -5.24 10.79
N TRP A 493 -17.47 -4.36 11.51
CA TRP A 493 -16.09 -4.56 11.96
C TRP A 493 -15.16 -4.95 10.81
N VAL A 494 -15.19 -4.19 9.72
CA VAL A 494 -14.38 -4.48 8.53
C VAL A 494 -12.89 -4.42 8.85
N MET A 495 -12.51 -3.49 9.71
CA MET A 495 -11.17 -3.29 10.23
C MET A 495 -11.22 -2.78 11.66
N LEU A 496 -10.08 -2.74 12.33
CA LEU A 496 -9.87 -2.01 13.56
C LEU A 496 -8.76 -0.99 13.32
N PRO A 497 -9.09 0.31 13.13
CA PRO A 497 -8.08 1.35 12.91
C PRO A 497 -7.25 1.54 14.17
N THR A 498 -5.95 1.79 14.01
CA THR A 498 -5.06 2.01 15.15
C THR A 498 -4.69 3.47 15.27
N PHE A 499 -3.95 4.04 14.33
CA PHE A 499 -3.52 5.42 14.40
C PHE A 499 -3.24 6.01 13.02
N GLN A 500 -3.23 7.34 12.93
CA GLN A 500 -2.71 8.05 11.76
C GLN A 500 -1.20 7.89 11.76
N PHE A 501 -0.66 7.30 10.70
CA PHE A 501 0.74 6.94 10.66
C PHE A 501 1.62 8.16 10.40
N PRO A 502 2.64 8.41 11.27
CA PRO A 502 3.60 9.46 11.00
C PRO A 502 4.61 9.02 9.94
N LYS A 503 4.81 9.83 8.94
CA LYS A 503 5.93 9.69 8.00
C LYS A 503 7.19 10.21 8.65
N SER A 504 8.29 9.50 8.51
CA SER A 504 9.56 9.86 9.12
C SER A 504 10.68 9.83 8.10
N GLY A 505 11.25 11.00 7.81
CA GLY A 505 12.54 11.09 7.14
C GLY A 505 13.65 11.17 8.19
N VAL A 506 14.68 10.37 8.05
CA VAL A 506 15.89 10.45 8.89
C VAL A 506 17.09 10.68 7.99
N TYR A 507 17.84 11.75 8.24
CA TYR A 507 18.89 12.16 7.32
C TYR A 507 20.11 12.75 8.03
N ARG A 508 21.24 12.72 7.34
CA ARG A 508 22.50 13.34 7.76
C ARG A 508 22.56 14.78 7.24
N ALA A 509 22.41 15.75 8.14
CA ALA A 509 22.46 17.17 7.79
C ALA A 509 23.86 17.65 7.36
N ASP A 510 24.91 16.88 7.62
CA ASP A 510 26.27 17.09 7.12
C ASP A 510 26.48 16.56 5.70
N LYS A 511 25.49 15.86 5.11
CA LYS A 511 25.55 15.29 3.78
C LYS A 511 24.43 15.78 2.85
N VAL A 512 23.22 15.91 3.34
CA VAL A 512 22.06 16.37 2.56
C VAL A 512 21.42 17.59 3.17
N GLY A 513 21.07 18.57 2.33
CA GLY A 513 20.43 19.83 2.71
C GLY A 513 19.30 20.21 1.77
N GLY A 514 18.82 21.43 1.89
CA GLY A 514 17.62 21.92 1.19
C GLY A 514 16.34 21.62 1.95
N PRO A 515 15.17 21.55 1.29
CA PRO A 515 13.89 21.34 1.95
C PRO A 515 13.63 19.85 2.27
N VAL A 516 14.61 19.17 2.90
CA VAL A 516 14.55 17.73 3.21
C VAL A 516 13.42 17.40 4.17
N GLU A 517 13.05 18.35 5.04
CA GLU A 517 11.97 18.20 6.01
C GLU A 517 10.60 18.62 5.42
N GLY A 518 10.58 19.13 4.18
CA GLY A 518 9.35 19.43 3.44
C GLY A 518 8.76 18.16 2.83
N ASP A 519 7.58 18.24 2.33
CA ASP A 519 6.86 17.30 1.45
C ASP A 519 7.25 15.82 1.47
N LEU A 520 7.34 15.23 2.65
CA LEU A 520 7.18 13.79 2.81
C LEU A 520 5.70 13.48 2.64
N ASN A 521 5.16 13.75 1.44
CA ASN A 521 3.73 13.74 1.27
C ASN A 521 3.16 12.32 1.08
N ASN A 522 1.85 12.23 1.04
CA ASN A 522 1.06 11.01 1.11
C ASN A 522 1.26 10.03 -0.04
N TYR A 523 1.67 10.50 -1.20
CA TYR A 523 1.73 9.69 -2.40
C TYR A 523 3.13 9.53 -2.96
N SER A 524 4.01 10.44 -2.61
CA SER A 524 5.35 10.44 -3.12
C SER A 524 6.28 10.96 -2.06
N ALA A 525 6.72 10.06 -1.19
CA ALA A 525 7.96 10.29 -0.48
C ALA A 525 8.98 10.76 -1.53
N PHE A 526 9.72 11.82 -1.21
CA PHE A 526 10.78 12.35 -2.07
C PHE A 526 10.33 13.08 -3.34
N LEU A 527 9.09 13.53 -3.46
CA LEU A 527 8.67 14.30 -4.64
C LEU A 527 9.50 15.59 -4.82
N ASN A 528 10.02 16.13 -3.71
CA ASN A 528 10.85 17.31 -3.69
C ASN A 528 12.36 17.04 -3.65
N PHE A 529 12.83 15.80 -3.83
CA PHE A 529 14.27 15.50 -3.76
C PHE A 529 15.07 16.18 -4.89
N ASN A 530 14.40 16.67 -5.93
CA ASN A 530 15.00 17.53 -6.95
C ASN A 530 15.55 18.86 -6.40
N GLN A 531 15.04 19.31 -5.24
CA GLN A 531 15.48 20.52 -4.56
C GLN A 531 16.53 20.24 -3.44
N TRP A 532 16.81 18.97 -3.18
CA TRP A 532 17.82 18.60 -2.18
C TRP A 532 19.22 18.88 -2.67
N THR A 533 20.09 19.29 -1.76
CA THR A 533 21.46 19.68 -2.07
C THR A 533 22.46 18.70 -1.48
N ASP A 534 23.42 18.31 -2.27
CA ASP A 534 24.63 17.62 -1.83
C ASP A 534 25.49 18.59 -1.00
N VAL A 535 25.59 18.36 0.31
CA VAL A 535 26.29 19.25 1.28
C VAL A 535 27.77 18.93 1.40
N ASP A 536 28.14 17.66 1.38
CA ASP A 536 29.53 17.23 1.51
C ASP A 536 30.31 17.26 0.17
N GLY A 537 29.59 17.44 -0.95
CA GLY A 537 30.17 17.72 -2.26
C GLY A 537 30.73 16.48 -2.95
N ASP A 538 30.25 15.28 -2.62
CA ASP A 538 30.66 14.04 -3.26
C ASP A 538 29.97 13.77 -4.62
N GLY A 539 29.01 14.63 -4.99
CA GLY A 539 28.32 14.66 -6.28
C GLY A 539 27.03 13.84 -6.33
N GLN A 540 26.57 13.30 -5.21
CA GLN A 540 25.36 12.48 -5.13
C GLN A 540 24.63 12.62 -3.79
N ILE A 541 23.40 12.09 -3.74
CA ILE A 541 22.64 11.84 -2.52
C ILE A 541 22.25 10.37 -2.53
N VAL A 542 22.58 9.64 -1.46
CA VAL A 542 22.29 8.21 -1.34
C VAL A 542 21.12 7.99 -0.38
N ILE A 543 20.05 7.38 -0.88
CA ILE A 543 18.82 7.06 -0.12
C ILE A 543 18.81 5.56 0.16
N GLY A 544 18.74 5.17 1.43
CA GLY A 544 18.51 3.77 1.82
C GLY A 544 17.04 3.41 1.65
N ALA A 545 16.76 2.23 1.11
CA ALA A 545 15.41 1.76 0.78
C ALA A 545 15.19 0.35 1.33
N GLU A 546 14.35 0.21 2.33
CA GLU A 546 13.83 -1.10 2.71
C GLU A 546 12.82 -1.61 1.67
N GLN A 547 12.47 -2.88 1.67
CA GLN A 547 11.45 -3.44 0.79
C GLN A 547 11.68 -3.14 -0.71
N TRP A 548 12.87 -3.44 -1.22
CA TRP A 548 13.24 -3.20 -2.61
C TRP A 548 12.27 -3.88 -3.59
N PRO A 549 11.78 -3.18 -4.62
CA PRO A 549 10.80 -3.75 -5.54
C PRO A 549 11.44 -4.74 -6.51
N GLY A 550 10.70 -5.79 -6.86
CA GLY A 550 11.09 -6.74 -7.91
C GLY A 550 10.71 -6.32 -9.33
N CYS A 551 9.94 -5.23 -9.47
CA CYS A 551 9.42 -4.70 -10.72
C CYS A 551 9.09 -3.22 -10.56
N LEU A 552 8.84 -2.49 -11.66
CA LEU A 552 8.58 -1.04 -11.63
C LEU A 552 7.22 -0.62 -12.22
N ASN A 553 6.35 -1.58 -12.62
CA ASN A 553 5.07 -1.25 -13.25
C ASN A 553 4.05 -0.72 -12.21
N PRO A 554 3.66 0.57 -12.26
CA PRO A 554 2.77 1.16 -11.26
C PRO A 554 1.27 0.88 -11.53
N ILE A 555 0.92 0.24 -12.64
CA ILE A 555 -0.48 -0.02 -13.03
C ILE A 555 -0.94 -1.42 -12.61
N THR A 556 -0.03 -2.38 -12.52
CA THR A 556 -0.32 -3.77 -12.18
C THR A 556 -0.12 -4.06 -10.69
N GLU A 557 -0.42 -5.29 -10.27
CA GLU A 557 -0.13 -5.79 -8.91
C GLU A 557 1.36 -5.64 -8.50
N CYS A 558 2.27 -5.40 -9.45
CA CYS A 558 3.63 -4.97 -9.17
C CYS A 558 3.67 -3.77 -8.22
N ALA A 559 2.76 -2.81 -8.39
CA ALA A 559 2.68 -1.62 -7.54
C ALA A 559 2.40 -1.93 -6.07
N ASN A 560 1.78 -3.07 -5.78
CA ASN A 560 1.52 -3.53 -4.42
C ASN A 560 2.68 -4.32 -3.81
N SER A 561 3.69 -4.72 -4.59
CA SER A 561 4.82 -5.52 -4.07
C SER A 561 5.65 -4.77 -3.05
N SER A 562 5.81 -3.47 -3.28
CA SER A 562 6.57 -2.56 -2.43
C SER A 562 6.13 -1.13 -2.71
N TRP A 563 6.00 -0.33 -1.67
CA TRP A 563 5.75 1.10 -1.83
C TRP A 563 6.89 1.83 -2.57
N TYR A 564 8.09 1.24 -2.67
CA TYR A 564 9.19 1.75 -3.47
C TYR A 564 8.97 1.67 -4.98
N VAL A 565 8.01 0.90 -5.48
CA VAL A 565 7.56 1.00 -6.88
C VAL A 565 7.08 2.43 -7.14
N TRP A 566 6.21 2.94 -6.28
CA TRP A 566 5.70 4.30 -6.33
C TRP A 566 6.78 5.35 -6.06
N THR A 567 7.66 5.10 -5.09
CA THR A 567 8.75 6.01 -4.73
C THR A 567 9.74 6.20 -5.89
N ILE A 568 9.93 5.18 -6.73
CA ILE A 568 10.76 5.27 -7.94
C ILE A 568 9.98 5.89 -9.10
N ALA A 569 8.70 5.54 -9.27
CA ALA A 569 7.89 5.97 -10.41
C ALA A 569 7.43 7.44 -10.33
N PHE A 570 6.98 7.89 -9.15
CA PHE A 570 6.49 9.26 -8.98
C PHE A 570 7.50 10.37 -9.35
N PRO A 571 8.79 10.28 -9.02
CA PRO A 571 9.79 11.22 -9.47
C PRO A 571 10.05 11.22 -10.98
N LEU A 572 9.46 10.29 -11.73
CA LEU A 572 9.61 10.14 -13.18
C LEU A 572 8.37 10.54 -13.96
N MET A 573 7.17 10.38 -13.35
CA MET A 573 5.90 10.62 -14.01
C MET A 573 5.12 11.75 -13.35
N MET A 574 4.73 12.72 -14.13
CA MET A 574 3.79 13.76 -13.72
C MET A 574 2.34 13.28 -13.93
N GLY A 575 1.42 13.99 -13.38
CA GLY A 575 0.00 13.88 -13.66
C GLY A 575 -0.61 15.27 -13.72
N VAL A 576 -1.93 15.34 -13.87
CA VAL A 576 -2.67 16.62 -13.88
C VAL A 576 -2.50 17.35 -12.54
N TYR A 577 -2.57 16.60 -11.45
CA TYR A 577 -2.42 17.14 -10.10
C TYR A 577 -1.38 16.33 -9.31
N ASP A 578 -0.61 17.04 -8.50
CA ASP A 578 0.09 16.48 -7.35
C ASP A 578 -0.72 16.74 -6.08
N THR A 579 -0.37 16.07 -4.99
CA THR A 579 -1.00 16.26 -3.68
C THR A 579 -0.02 16.88 -2.69
N THR A 580 -0.50 17.78 -1.84
CA THR A 580 0.27 18.36 -0.74
C THR A 580 0.16 17.52 0.52
N ASN A 581 1.03 17.78 1.51
CA ASN A 581 0.93 17.16 2.83
C ASN A 581 -0.38 17.49 3.57
N ASP A 582 -0.95 18.66 3.28
CA ASP A 582 -2.23 19.08 3.86
C ASP A 582 -3.45 18.43 3.18
N GLY A 583 -3.21 17.60 2.16
CA GLY A 583 -4.25 16.89 1.44
C GLY A 583 -4.98 17.72 0.37
N ASP A 584 -4.33 18.76 -0.16
CA ASP A 584 -4.85 19.55 -1.27
C ASP A 584 -4.29 19.05 -2.60
N TYR A 585 -5.06 19.25 -3.67
CA TYR A 585 -4.61 19.05 -5.04
C TYR A 585 -3.93 20.31 -5.58
N VAL A 586 -2.73 20.14 -6.14
CA VAL A 586 -1.97 21.21 -6.80
C VAL A 586 -1.78 20.88 -8.26
N LEU A 587 -2.20 21.80 -9.13
CA LEU A 587 -2.04 21.67 -10.57
C LEU A 587 -0.56 21.63 -10.93
N THR A 588 -0.15 20.62 -11.71
CA THR A 588 1.24 20.47 -12.12
C THR A 588 1.58 21.35 -13.34
N PRO A 589 2.88 21.57 -13.63
CA PRO A 589 3.31 22.27 -14.83
C PRO A 589 2.90 21.60 -16.15
N LEU A 590 2.46 20.34 -16.11
CA LEU A 590 1.92 19.61 -17.27
C LEU A 590 0.73 20.35 -17.89
N MET A 591 -0.04 21.06 -17.07
CA MET A 591 -1.28 21.70 -17.48
C MET A 591 -1.09 23.20 -17.74
N ALA A 592 -1.76 23.70 -18.78
CA ALA A 592 -1.84 25.13 -19.07
C ALA A 592 -2.82 25.88 -18.16
N SER A 593 -3.86 25.17 -17.69
CA SER A 593 -4.92 25.72 -16.84
C SER A 593 -5.61 24.61 -16.06
N GLU A 594 -6.42 24.97 -15.05
CA GLU A 594 -7.36 24.04 -14.41
C GLU A 594 -8.26 23.38 -15.47
N PRO A 595 -8.51 22.06 -15.39
CA PRO A 595 -9.44 21.36 -16.27
C PRO A 595 -10.84 21.97 -16.22
N VAL A 596 -11.45 22.09 -17.40
CA VAL A 596 -12.84 22.59 -17.51
C VAL A 596 -13.81 21.41 -17.36
N VAL A 597 -14.71 21.49 -16.38
CA VAL A 597 -15.70 20.47 -16.09
C VAL A 597 -17.09 20.98 -16.49
N GLU A 598 -17.78 20.23 -17.33
CA GLU A 598 -19.15 20.51 -17.78
C GLU A 598 -20.07 19.36 -17.36
N ILE A 599 -21.15 19.67 -16.66
CA ILE A 599 -22.25 18.75 -16.42
C ILE A 599 -23.24 18.93 -17.58
N LEU A 600 -23.52 17.86 -18.31
CA LEU A 600 -24.24 17.87 -19.60
C LEU A 600 -25.74 17.57 -19.46
#